data_977333e045cbab4a3fc0090403213617
#
_entry.id   977333e045cbab4a3fc0090403213617
#
_cell.length_a   1.000
_cell.length_b   1.000
_cell.length_c   1.000
_cell.angle_alpha   90.00
_cell.angle_beta   90.00
_cell.angle_gamma   90.00
#
_symmetry.space_group_name_H-M   'P 1'
#
loop_
_entity.id
_entity.type
_entity.pdbx_description
1 polymer ?
#
loop_
_entity_poly.entity_id
_entity_poly.type
_entity_poly.pdbx_seq_one_letter_code
_entity_poly.pdbx_strand_id
1 'polypeptide(L)'
;EHIAGSVADFVRMMNQRAYELGCLNTHFNNPHGLHDESHYTTARDLSIITQAALKSENFRQIVDTYEYQLPDDNMRQNIPKLKTTNMLIYRSMSNALYYPRAHGIKTGYTSQAGRCVISEATGDGLDLLGIVCGAKTTILESGDLLMESFTECASLFDYGFDNYSYLTLMSPLYPVDQVKINNSAGAEAVAVAPQDEIKVLLPNDYDPAQLVTDIQLNSDSVDAPVREGD
;
A
#
# COMPACT_ATOMS: atom_id res chain seq x y z
N GLU A 1 -21.40 -1.21 18.29
CA GLU A 1 -22.83 -0.97 18.58
C GLU A 1 -23.31 0.34 17.97
N HIS A 2 -22.62 1.45 18.19
CA HIS A 2 -23.04 2.78 17.68
C HIS A 2 -23.31 2.80 16.16
N ILE A 3 -22.48 2.13 15.36
CA ILE A 3 -22.59 2.15 13.87
C ILE A 3 -23.67 1.19 13.37
N ALA A 4 -23.75 -0.01 13.96
CA ALA A 4 -24.55 -1.10 13.41
C ALA A 4 -25.68 -1.60 14.33
N GLY A 5 -25.88 -0.96 15.49
CA GLY A 5 -26.87 -1.34 16.49
C GLY A 5 -26.44 -2.50 17.39
N SER A 6 -25.63 -3.45 16.92
CA SER A 6 -25.04 -4.51 17.73
C SER A 6 -23.64 -4.91 17.25
N VAL A 7 -22.89 -5.61 18.11
CA VAL A 7 -21.58 -6.19 17.72
C VAL A 7 -21.75 -7.23 16.61
N ALA A 8 -22.79 -8.07 16.69
CA ALA A 8 -23.05 -9.08 15.68
C ALA A 8 -23.36 -8.47 14.31
N ASP A 9 -24.13 -7.38 14.27
CA ASP A 9 -24.44 -6.66 13.05
C ASP A 9 -23.18 -6.02 12.46
N PHE A 10 -22.32 -5.45 13.29
CA PHE A 10 -21.05 -4.89 12.83
C PHE A 10 -20.12 -5.95 12.25
N VAL A 11 -20.02 -7.13 12.89
CA VAL A 11 -19.24 -8.25 12.36
C VAL A 11 -19.78 -8.74 11.01
N ARG A 12 -21.11 -8.78 10.84
CA ARG A 12 -21.71 -9.08 9.52
C ARG A 12 -21.30 -8.05 8.47
N MET A 13 -21.30 -6.76 8.82
CA MET A 13 -20.81 -5.70 7.91
C MET A 13 -19.32 -5.87 7.58
N MET A 14 -18.47 -6.22 8.55
CA MET A 14 -17.05 -6.51 8.31
C MET A 14 -16.86 -7.65 7.32
N ASN A 15 -17.56 -8.77 7.50
CA ASN A 15 -17.48 -9.93 6.61
C ASN A 15 -18.04 -9.62 5.21
N GLN A 16 -19.16 -8.91 5.14
CA GLN A 16 -19.75 -8.46 3.87
C GLN A 16 -18.74 -7.58 3.11
N ARG A 17 -18.11 -6.63 3.81
CA ARG A 17 -17.12 -5.75 3.18
C ARG A 17 -15.88 -6.49 2.72
N ALA A 18 -15.38 -7.44 3.49
CA ALA A 18 -14.26 -8.29 3.09
C ALA A 18 -14.61 -9.08 1.81
N TYR A 19 -15.79 -9.66 1.73
CA TYR A 19 -16.27 -10.37 0.55
C TYR A 19 -16.37 -9.45 -0.69
N GLU A 20 -16.96 -8.27 -0.55
CA GLU A 20 -17.07 -7.27 -1.63
C GLU A 20 -15.70 -6.83 -2.17
N LEU A 21 -14.68 -6.83 -1.32
CA LEU A 21 -13.30 -6.54 -1.69
C LEU A 21 -12.59 -7.73 -2.36
N GLY A 22 -13.21 -8.92 -2.37
CA GLY A 22 -12.63 -10.15 -2.93
C GLY A 22 -11.75 -10.92 -1.93
N CYS A 23 -11.87 -10.64 -0.63
CA CYS A 23 -11.15 -11.35 0.43
C CYS A 23 -11.85 -12.69 0.75
N LEU A 24 -11.53 -13.72 -0.02
CA LEU A 24 -12.21 -15.02 0.05
C LEU A 24 -11.69 -15.94 1.17
N ASN A 25 -10.58 -15.59 1.80
CA ASN A 25 -9.94 -16.35 2.87
C ASN A 25 -9.92 -15.58 4.19
N THR A 26 -10.94 -14.75 4.42
CA THR A 26 -11.08 -13.92 5.62
C THR A 26 -12.45 -14.12 6.23
N HIS A 27 -12.46 -14.34 7.55
CA HIS A 27 -13.66 -14.35 8.35
C HIS A 27 -13.43 -13.68 9.70
N PHE A 28 -14.20 -12.67 9.98
CA PHE A 28 -14.21 -11.95 11.25
C PHE A 28 -15.30 -12.49 12.16
N ASN A 29 -14.96 -12.77 13.42
CA ASN A 29 -15.93 -13.18 14.45
C ASN A 29 -16.13 -12.10 15.52
N ASN A 30 -15.23 -11.13 15.56
CA ASN A 30 -15.31 -9.97 16.45
C ASN A 30 -14.57 -8.77 15.87
N PRO A 31 -14.85 -7.53 16.35
CA PRO A 31 -14.17 -6.32 15.88
C PRO A 31 -12.89 -5.97 16.65
N HIS A 32 -12.61 -6.64 17.76
CA HIS A 32 -11.51 -6.30 18.67
C HIS A 32 -10.26 -7.16 18.48
N GLY A 33 -10.31 -8.22 17.67
CA GLY A 33 -9.17 -9.05 17.32
C GLY A 33 -8.71 -10.05 18.39
N LEU A 34 -9.50 -10.30 19.43
CA LEU A 34 -9.22 -11.41 20.34
C LEU A 34 -9.42 -12.74 19.62
N HIS A 35 -8.64 -13.73 20.02
CA HIS A 35 -8.64 -15.04 19.37
C HIS A 35 -10.02 -15.71 19.40
N ASP A 36 -10.36 -16.28 18.27
CA ASP A 36 -11.48 -17.19 18.06
C ASP A 36 -11.08 -18.12 16.90
N GLU A 37 -11.41 -19.40 16.99
CA GLU A 37 -11.00 -20.41 15.99
C GLU A 37 -11.58 -20.13 14.59
N SER A 38 -12.72 -19.44 14.52
CA SER A 38 -13.33 -19.02 13.26
C SER A 38 -12.91 -17.61 12.80
N HIS A 39 -12.00 -16.94 13.52
CA HIS A 39 -11.46 -15.63 13.17
C HIS A 39 -10.12 -15.79 12.44
N TYR A 40 -10.14 -15.73 11.13
CA TYR A 40 -8.95 -15.97 10.30
C TYR A 40 -8.85 -15.00 9.12
N THR A 41 -7.65 -14.86 8.60
CA THR A 41 -7.35 -14.08 7.41
C THR A 41 -6.05 -14.57 6.78
N THR A 42 -5.64 -13.94 5.67
CA THR A 42 -4.36 -14.16 5.01
C THR A 42 -3.63 -12.83 4.81
N ALA A 43 -2.30 -12.86 4.63
CA ALA A 43 -1.54 -11.66 4.28
C ALA A 43 -2.06 -11.01 2.98
N ARG A 44 -2.47 -11.82 2.00
CA ARG A 44 -3.07 -11.33 0.75
C ARG A 44 -4.37 -10.56 1.02
N ASP A 45 -5.30 -11.14 1.77
CA ASP A 45 -6.58 -10.50 2.04
C ASP A 45 -6.39 -9.23 2.88
N LEU A 46 -5.47 -9.26 3.86
CA LEU A 46 -5.10 -8.07 4.63
C LEU A 46 -4.52 -6.97 3.73
N SER A 47 -3.76 -7.31 2.69
CA SER A 47 -3.27 -6.31 1.74
C SER A 47 -4.41 -5.62 0.99
N ILE A 48 -5.42 -6.36 0.56
CA ILE A 48 -6.60 -5.83 -0.13
C ILE A 48 -7.41 -4.91 0.79
N ILE A 49 -7.67 -5.36 2.02
CA ILE A 49 -8.38 -4.57 3.03
C ILE A 49 -7.64 -3.28 3.35
N THR A 50 -6.31 -3.37 3.53
CA THR A 50 -5.47 -2.23 3.86
C THR A 50 -5.43 -1.22 2.72
N GLN A 51 -5.25 -1.67 1.47
CA GLN A 51 -5.28 -0.79 0.30
C GLN A 51 -6.63 -0.07 0.17
N ALA A 52 -7.74 -0.75 0.48
CA ALA A 52 -9.06 -0.12 0.50
C ALA A 52 -9.17 0.94 1.60
N ALA A 53 -8.61 0.71 2.79
CA ALA A 53 -8.60 1.65 3.90
C ALA A 53 -7.70 2.86 3.63
N LEU A 54 -6.54 2.66 3.00
CA LEU A 54 -5.57 3.70 2.63
C LEU A 54 -6.10 4.70 1.59
N LYS A 55 -7.23 4.44 0.95
CA LYS A 55 -7.94 5.44 0.11
C LYS A 55 -8.53 6.59 0.92
N SER A 56 -8.68 6.41 2.23
CA SER A 56 -9.16 7.45 3.15
C SER A 56 -7.99 8.23 3.74
N GLU A 57 -7.94 9.52 3.47
CA GLU A 57 -6.92 10.43 4.02
C GLU A 57 -6.97 10.47 5.55
N ASN A 58 -8.16 10.49 6.13
CA ASN A 58 -8.32 10.43 7.59
C ASN A 58 -7.71 9.15 8.19
N PHE A 59 -7.87 8.01 7.51
CA PHE A 59 -7.28 6.76 7.94
C PHE A 59 -5.75 6.85 7.90
N ARG A 60 -5.16 7.35 6.80
CA ARG A 60 -3.71 7.57 6.66
C ARG A 60 -3.16 8.41 7.80
N GLN A 61 -3.77 9.57 8.07
CA GLN A 61 -3.34 10.47 9.14
C GLN A 61 -3.39 9.81 10.52
N ILE A 62 -4.47 9.08 10.82
CA ILE A 62 -4.63 8.40 12.11
C ILE A 62 -3.56 7.32 12.31
N VAL A 63 -3.36 6.45 11.32
CA VAL A 63 -2.45 5.32 11.47
C VAL A 63 -0.98 5.72 11.46
N ASP A 64 -0.63 6.83 10.83
CA ASP A 64 0.74 7.38 10.81
C ASP A 64 1.06 8.23 12.06
N THR A 65 0.08 8.47 12.91
CA THR A 65 0.28 9.22 14.16
C THR A 65 0.95 8.34 15.22
N TYR A 66 2.21 8.63 15.55
CA TYR A 66 2.95 7.83 16.54
C TYR A 66 2.61 8.20 18.00
N GLU A 67 2.18 9.43 18.26
CA GLU A 67 1.77 9.91 19.60
C GLU A 67 0.64 10.93 19.46
N TYR A 68 -0.40 10.80 20.27
CA TYR A 68 -1.54 11.72 20.27
C TYR A 68 -2.00 12.04 21.70
N GLN A 69 -2.15 13.32 22.01
CA GLN A 69 -2.74 13.79 23.25
C GLN A 69 -4.24 14.00 23.09
N LEU A 70 -5.03 13.16 23.73
CA LEU A 70 -6.46 13.41 23.81
C LEU A 70 -6.72 14.70 24.61
N PRO A 71 -7.64 15.56 24.16
CA PRO A 71 -8.04 16.71 24.94
C PRO A 71 -8.73 16.27 26.24
N ASP A 72 -8.51 17.02 27.29
CA ASP A 72 -9.28 16.85 28.52
C ASP A 72 -10.76 17.15 28.25
N ASP A 73 -11.63 16.41 28.87
CA ASP A 73 -13.07 16.59 28.82
C ASP A 73 -13.66 16.78 30.25
N ASN A 74 -14.97 16.99 30.34
CA ASN A 74 -15.65 17.21 31.63
C ASN A 74 -15.63 15.95 32.52
N MET A 75 -15.32 14.79 32.00
CA MET A 75 -15.34 13.50 32.67
C MET A 75 -13.92 12.97 32.96
N ARG A 76 -12.91 13.44 32.21
CA ARG A 76 -11.54 12.92 32.25
C ARG A 76 -10.54 14.08 32.17
N GLN A 77 -9.65 14.14 33.13
CA GLN A 77 -8.51 15.07 33.18
C GLN A 77 -7.20 14.28 33.24
N ASN A 78 -6.12 14.88 32.78
CA ASN A 78 -4.79 14.25 32.73
C ASN A 78 -4.75 12.91 32.03
N ILE A 79 -5.44 12.80 30.88
CA ILE A 79 -5.45 11.58 30.08
C ILE A 79 -4.02 11.33 29.57
N PRO A 80 -3.45 10.12 29.79
CA PRO A 80 -2.13 9.79 29.24
C PRO A 80 -2.13 9.91 27.72
N LYS A 81 -0.99 10.34 27.18
CA LYS A 81 -0.79 10.33 25.72
C LYS A 81 -0.94 8.92 25.16
N LEU A 82 -1.70 8.82 24.11
CA LEU A 82 -1.77 7.58 23.29
C LEU A 82 -0.49 7.46 22.49
N LYS A 83 0.07 6.26 22.45
CA LYS A 83 1.28 5.95 21.67
C LYS A 83 1.01 4.77 20.76
N THR A 84 1.59 4.82 19.57
CA THR A 84 1.54 3.68 18.65
C THR A 84 2.23 2.47 19.25
N THR A 85 1.75 1.29 18.92
CA THR A 85 2.42 0.01 19.19
C THR A 85 3.31 -0.43 18.02
N ASN A 86 3.28 0.30 16.89
CA ASN A 86 4.13 0.03 15.75
C ASN A 86 5.51 0.66 15.94
N MET A 87 6.50 -0.19 16.23
CA MET A 87 7.87 0.26 16.46
C MET A 87 8.55 0.80 15.22
N LEU A 88 8.09 0.48 14.01
CA LEU A 88 8.65 1.01 12.77
C LEU A 88 8.45 2.53 12.63
N ILE A 89 7.36 3.07 13.20
CA ILE A 89 7.07 4.51 13.16
C ILE A 89 7.31 5.22 14.50
N TYR A 90 7.63 4.49 15.57
CA TYR A 90 7.84 5.09 16.89
C TYR A 90 9.19 5.80 16.96
N ARG A 91 9.17 7.13 16.92
CA ARG A 91 10.37 8.00 16.92
C ARG A 91 10.92 8.15 18.33
N SER A 92 11.91 7.34 18.68
CA SER A 92 12.66 7.45 19.94
C SER A 92 14.13 7.13 19.66
N MET A 93 15.04 7.85 20.32
CA MET A 93 16.49 7.60 20.18
C MET A 93 16.91 6.18 20.63
N SER A 94 16.14 5.55 21.51
CA SER A 94 16.36 4.18 21.97
C SER A 94 15.66 3.11 21.13
N ASN A 95 14.88 3.49 20.11
CA ASN A 95 14.18 2.54 19.28
C ASN A 95 15.02 2.11 18.07
N ALA A 96 15.70 0.98 18.19
CA ALA A 96 16.49 0.41 17.10
C ALA A 96 15.63 -0.15 15.94
N LEU A 97 14.30 -0.28 16.12
CA LEU A 97 13.38 -0.79 15.11
C LEU A 97 12.75 0.33 14.26
N TYR A 98 13.08 1.60 14.55
CA TYR A 98 12.56 2.71 13.77
C TYR A 98 13.01 2.64 12.30
N TYR A 99 12.05 2.64 11.37
CA TYR A 99 12.30 2.62 9.94
C TYR A 99 11.85 3.97 9.33
N PRO A 100 12.77 4.82 8.87
CA PRO A 100 12.46 6.21 8.50
C PRO A 100 11.43 6.39 7.38
N ARG A 101 11.29 5.37 6.53
CA ARG A 101 10.36 5.36 5.39
C ARG A 101 8.99 4.77 5.75
N ALA A 102 8.82 4.21 6.97
CA ALA A 102 7.59 3.54 7.37
C ALA A 102 6.49 4.52 7.77
N HIS A 103 5.24 4.15 7.43
CA HIS A 103 4.01 4.83 7.74
C HIS A 103 2.98 3.84 8.28
N GLY A 104 2.46 4.07 9.48
CA GLY A 104 1.40 3.24 10.08
C GLY A 104 1.77 1.75 10.09
N ILE A 105 0.87 0.82 10.08
CA ILE A 105 -0.60 0.92 10.03
C ILE A 105 -1.19 0.25 11.27
N LYS A 106 -0.93 -1.07 11.46
CA LYS A 106 -1.51 -1.85 12.55
C LYS A 106 -0.63 -3.00 13.00
N THR A 107 -0.59 -3.20 14.30
CA THR A 107 0.05 -4.36 14.93
C THR A 107 -1.00 -5.27 15.58
N GLY A 108 -0.66 -6.53 15.77
CA GLY A 108 -1.47 -7.49 16.49
C GLY A 108 -0.62 -8.55 17.18
N TYR A 109 -1.15 -9.07 18.28
CA TYR A 109 -0.58 -10.21 18.95
C TYR A 109 -1.63 -11.03 19.69
N THR A 110 -1.65 -12.31 19.44
CA THR A 110 -2.24 -13.34 20.32
C THR A 110 -1.27 -14.51 20.41
N SER A 111 -1.39 -15.34 21.43
CA SER A 111 -0.52 -16.53 21.56
C SER A 111 -0.66 -17.49 20.38
N GLN A 112 -1.81 -17.51 19.73
CA GLN A 112 -2.10 -18.37 18.58
C GLN A 112 -1.64 -17.75 17.26
N ALA A 113 -1.88 -16.46 17.07
CA ALA A 113 -1.53 -15.75 15.83
C ALA A 113 -0.05 -15.34 15.75
N GLY A 114 0.67 -15.33 16.89
CA GLY A 114 2.01 -14.75 16.94
C GLY A 114 2.00 -13.21 16.78
N ARG A 115 3.15 -12.65 16.51
CA ARG A 115 3.31 -11.21 16.23
C ARG A 115 2.94 -10.89 14.79
N CYS A 116 2.09 -9.90 14.61
CA CYS A 116 1.66 -9.45 13.29
C CYS A 116 1.91 -7.95 13.15
N VAL A 117 2.29 -7.52 11.95
CA VAL A 117 2.38 -6.11 11.59
C VAL A 117 1.94 -5.90 10.14
N ILE A 118 1.23 -4.82 9.93
CA ILE A 118 0.98 -4.23 8.62
C ILE A 118 1.60 -2.84 8.67
N SER A 119 2.46 -2.51 7.72
CA SER A 119 3.07 -1.19 7.60
C SER A 119 3.22 -0.82 6.12
N GLU A 120 3.13 0.46 5.82
CA GLU A 120 3.46 1.03 4.51
C GLU A 120 4.86 1.63 4.58
N ALA A 121 5.59 1.65 3.49
CA ALA A 121 6.83 2.41 3.38
C ALA A 121 6.93 3.08 2.02
N THR A 122 7.36 4.34 2.00
CA THR A 122 7.47 5.14 0.77
C THR A 122 8.90 5.60 0.52
N GLY A 123 9.33 5.57 -0.72
CA GLY A 123 10.64 6.03 -1.12
C GLY A 123 10.98 5.62 -2.54
N ASP A 124 11.92 6.33 -3.16
CA ASP A 124 12.44 6.04 -4.50
C ASP A 124 11.34 5.89 -5.58
N GLY A 125 10.20 6.57 -5.38
CA GLY A 125 9.04 6.50 -6.25
C GLY A 125 8.15 5.26 -6.04
N LEU A 126 8.43 4.43 -5.02
CA LEU A 126 7.66 3.24 -4.67
C LEU A 126 6.84 3.48 -3.41
N ASP A 127 5.64 2.90 -3.39
CA ASP A 127 4.79 2.73 -2.21
C ASP A 127 4.67 1.23 -1.94
N LEU A 128 5.28 0.77 -0.86
CA LEU A 128 5.36 -0.64 -0.49
C LEU A 128 4.45 -0.92 0.72
N LEU A 129 3.70 -2.01 0.66
CA LEU A 129 2.89 -2.50 1.77
C LEU A 129 3.49 -3.80 2.30
N GLY A 130 4.06 -3.75 3.51
CA GLY A 130 4.62 -4.89 4.21
C GLY A 130 3.61 -5.54 5.15
N ILE A 131 3.43 -6.85 5.05
CA ILE A 131 2.53 -7.62 5.92
C ILE A 131 3.27 -8.85 6.44
N VAL A 132 3.43 -8.91 7.74
CA VAL A 132 4.03 -10.04 8.45
C VAL A 132 3.01 -10.62 9.41
N CYS A 133 2.79 -11.92 9.34
CA CYS A 133 1.89 -12.66 10.23
C CYS A 133 2.64 -13.83 10.88
N GLY A 134 2.35 -14.08 12.14
CA GLY A 134 2.88 -15.26 12.84
C GLY A 134 4.34 -15.18 13.26
N ALA A 135 4.96 -14.00 13.24
CA ALA A 135 6.34 -13.82 13.65
C ALA A 135 6.54 -14.10 15.15
N LYS A 136 7.76 -14.44 15.50
CA LYS A 136 8.13 -14.79 16.88
C LYS A 136 8.55 -13.57 17.69
N THR A 137 8.79 -13.82 18.96
CA THR A 137 9.53 -12.93 19.85
C THR A 137 10.75 -13.68 20.31
N THR A 138 11.93 -13.15 20.02
CA THR A 138 13.22 -13.73 20.46
C THR A 138 13.77 -12.95 21.64
N ILE A 139 14.24 -13.65 22.64
CA ILE A 139 14.96 -13.04 23.77
C ILE A 139 16.44 -12.97 23.37
N LEU A 140 16.98 -11.75 23.30
CA LEU A 140 18.38 -11.52 22.97
C LEU A 140 19.29 -11.86 24.18
N GLU A 141 20.59 -12.02 23.96
CA GLU A 141 21.58 -12.24 25.03
C GLU A 141 21.59 -11.10 26.07
N SER A 142 21.22 -9.89 25.69
CA SER A 142 21.01 -8.75 26.60
C SER A 142 19.81 -8.89 27.52
N GLY A 143 18.90 -9.85 27.26
CA GLY A 143 17.61 -10.00 27.93
C GLY A 143 16.49 -9.18 27.30
N ASP A 144 16.79 -8.40 26.27
CA ASP A 144 15.80 -7.61 25.54
C ASP A 144 14.93 -8.50 24.64
N LEU A 145 13.71 -8.05 24.39
CA LEU A 145 12.75 -8.73 23.49
C LEU A 145 12.87 -8.19 22.09
N LEU A 146 13.29 -9.02 21.15
CA LEU A 146 13.21 -8.73 19.72
C LEU A 146 11.86 -9.19 19.19
N MET A 147 11.06 -8.26 18.69
CA MET A 147 9.81 -8.53 18.02
C MET A 147 10.08 -8.71 16.53
N GLU A 148 10.25 -9.95 16.09
CA GLU A 148 10.69 -10.30 14.72
C GLU A 148 9.77 -9.74 13.62
N SER A 149 8.48 -9.53 13.90
CA SER A 149 7.58 -8.93 12.92
C SER A 149 8.05 -7.58 12.37
N PHE A 150 8.72 -6.76 13.19
CA PHE A 150 9.23 -5.47 12.74
C PHE A 150 10.52 -5.61 11.92
N THR A 151 11.45 -6.47 12.34
CA THR A 151 12.70 -6.70 11.59
C THR A 151 12.43 -7.38 10.25
N GLU A 152 11.51 -8.35 10.22
CA GLU A 152 11.09 -9.00 8.98
C GLU A 152 10.39 -8.01 8.04
N CYS A 153 9.51 -7.15 8.58
CA CYS A 153 8.83 -6.15 7.78
C CYS A 153 9.82 -5.12 7.19
N ALA A 154 10.79 -4.65 7.98
CA ALA A 154 11.85 -3.77 7.50
C ALA A 154 12.68 -4.43 6.39
N SER A 155 13.06 -5.70 6.58
CA SER A 155 13.79 -6.46 5.55
C SER A 155 13.00 -6.65 4.25
N LEU A 156 11.66 -6.79 4.34
CA LEU A 156 10.80 -6.82 3.15
C LEU A 156 10.78 -5.47 2.42
N PHE A 157 10.79 -4.36 3.16
CA PHE A 157 10.88 -3.03 2.56
C PHE A 157 12.24 -2.81 1.88
N ASP A 158 13.34 -3.14 2.57
CA ASP A 158 14.68 -3.06 1.99
C ASP A 158 14.75 -3.90 0.70
N TYR A 159 14.25 -5.14 0.73
CA TYR A 159 14.18 -5.98 -0.46
C TYR A 159 13.39 -5.32 -1.59
N GLY A 160 12.24 -4.72 -1.29
CA GLY A 160 11.42 -4.03 -2.29
C GLY A 160 12.14 -2.83 -2.92
N PHE A 161 12.72 -1.95 -2.10
CA PHE A 161 13.44 -0.77 -2.58
C PHE A 161 14.73 -1.11 -3.33
N ASP A 162 15.45 -2.14 -2.89
CA ASP A 162 16.73 -2.54 -3.51
C ASP A 162 16.54 -3.28 -4.83
N ASN A 163 15.41 -3.97 -5.02
CA ASN A 163 15.25 -4.88 -6.14
C ASN A 163 14.21 -4.48 -7.18
N TYR A 164 13.41 -3.45 -6.92
CA TYR A 164 12.35 -3.02 -7.85
C TYR A 164 12.39 -1.52 -8.10
N SER A 165 12.06 -1.15 -9.33
CA SER A 165 11.86 0.26 -9.71
C SER A 165 10.87 0.39 -10.86
N TYR A 166 10.32 1.61 -11.04
CA TYR A 166 9.51 1.91 -12.20
C TYR A 166 10.39 2.21 -13.40
N LEU A 167 10.20 1.46 -14.49
CA LEU A 167 10.75 1.78 -15.80
C LEU A 167 9.71 2.57 -16.60
N THR A 168 10.06 3.76 -17.10
CA THR A 168 9.25 4.50 -18.06
C THR A 168 9.41 3.87 -19.43
N LEU A 169 8.34 3.27 -19.95
CA LEU A 169 8.32 2.62 -21.26
C LEU A 169 8.06 3.61 -22.38
N MET A 170 7.13 4.55 -22.14
CA MET A 170 6.74 5.57 -23.11
C MET A 170 6.48 6.89 -22.40
N SER A 171 6.75 7.98 -23.09
CA SER A 171 6.57 9.33 -22.57
C SER A 171 5.94 10.22 -23.65
N PRO A 172 5.07 11.18 -23.27
CA PRO A 172 4.51 12.17 -24.19
C PRO A 172 5.57 12.99 -24.95
N LEU A 173 6.80 13.04 -24.41
CA LEU A 173 7.91 13.78 -25.02
C LEU A 173 8.53 13.11 -26.25
N TYR A 174 8.25 11.82 -26.45
CA TYR A 174 8.85 11.02 -27.52
C TYR A 174 7.77 10.39 -28.38
N PRO A 175 7.68 10.71 -29.69
CA PRO A 175 6.77 10.07 -30.59
C PRO A 175 7.09 8.58 -30.72
N VAL A 176 6.05 7.76 -30.77
CA VAL A 176 6.14 6.32 -30.88
C VAL A 176 5.80 5.83 -32.30
N ASP A 177 5.07 6.66 -33.07
CA ASP A 177 4.70 6.39 -34.45
C ASP A 177 4.33 7.68 -35.18
N GLN A 178 3.92 7.58 -36.44
CA GLN A 178 3.42 8.69 -37.23
C GLN A 178 2.22 8.26 -38.08
N VAL A 179 1.26 9.13 -38.24
CA VAL A 179 0.03 8.92 -39.03
C VAL A 179 0.02 9.89 -40.19
N LYS A 180 -0.34 9.39 -41.38
CA LYS A 180 -0.46 10.20 -42.60
C LYS A 180 -1.55 11.22 -42.44
N ILE A 181 -1.33 12.47 -42.92
CA ILE A 181 -2.37 13.51 -43.00
C ILE A 181 -2.87 13.62 -44.43
N ASN A 182 -4.15 13.45 -44.60
CA ASN A 182 -4.82 13.71 -45.91
C ASN A 182 -5.26 15.18 -45.99
N ASN A 183 -5.33 15.70 -47.21
CA ASN A 183 -5.83 17.06 -47.50
C ASN A 183 -5.05 18.20 -46.81
N SER A 184 -3.79 17.94 -46.43
CA SER A 184 -2.91 18.95 -45.82
C SER A 184 -2.13 19.70 -46.89
N ALA A 185 -2.02 21.02 -46.72
CA ALA A 185 -1.24 21.88 -47.62
C ALA A 185 0.25 21.97 -47.22
N GLY A 186 0.66 21.41 -46.08
CA GLY A 186 2.03 21.60 -45.53
C GLY A 186 2.67 20.37 -44.94
N ALA A 187 1.98 19.59 -44.12
CA ALA A 187 2.54 18.42 -43.45
C ALA A 187 2.00 17.14 -44.09
N GLU A 188 2.85 16.13 -44.29
CA GLU A 188 2.44 14.85 -44.86
C GLU A 188 2.06 13.84 -43.77
N ALA A 189 2.57 14.01 -42.54
CA ALA A 189 2.28 13.16 -41.40
C ALA A 189 2.29 13.94 -40.09
N VAL A 190 1.65 13.39 -39.07
CA VAL A 190 1.69 13.85 -37.69
C VAL A 190 2.30 12.78 -36.80
N ALA A 191 3.13 13.21 -35.86
CA ALA A 191 3.71 12.31 -34.86
C ALA A 191 2.64 11.93 -33.82
N VAL A 192 2.64 10.65 -33.45
CA VAL A 192 1.79 10.08 -32.40
C VAL A 192 2.63 9.80 -31.17
N ALA A 193 2.22 10.32 -30.03
CA ALA A 193 2.83 10.07 -28.73
C ALA A 193 1.75 9.65 -27.73
N PRO A 194 2.10 8.92 -26.67
CA PRO A 194 1.16 8.61 -25.62
C PRO A 194 0.72 9.89 -24.90
N GLN A 195 -0.52 9.92 -24.45
CA GLN A 195 -1.06 11.07 -23.70
C GLN A 195 -0.37 11.22 -22.34
N ASP A 196 -0.08 10.09 -21.69
CA ASP A 196 0.55 10.02 -20.37
C ASP A 196 1.80 9.15 -20.40
N GLU A 197 2.66 9.29 -19.37
CA GLU A 197 3.78 8.37 -19.18
C GLU A 197 3.27 6.95 -18.87
N ILE A 198 3.77 5.97 -19.60
CA ILE A 198 3.52 4.55 -19.34
C ILE A 198 4.71 4.01 -18.56
N LYS A 199 4.46 3.68 -17.29
CA LYS A 199 5.45 3.09 -16.38
C LYS A 199 5.06 1.69 -15.98
N VAL A 200 6.05 0.82 -15.84
CA VAL A 200 5.86 -0.54 -15.33
C VAL A 200 6.83 -0.80 -14.18
N LEU A 201 6.35 -1.45 -13.13
CA LEU A 201 7.18 -1.90 -12.02
C LEU A 201 7.88 -3.19 -12.43
N LEU A 202 9.21 -3.17 -12.44
CA LEU A 202 10.04 -4.31 -12.83
C LEU A 202 11.17 -4.54 -11.81
N PRO A 203 11.69 -5.79 -11.72
CA PRO A 203 12.96 -6.04 -11.05
C PRO A 203 14.08 -5.20 -11.68
N ASN A 204 15.02 -4.71 -10.85
CA ASN A 204 16.12 -3.87 -11.32
C ASN A 204 17.08 -4.58 -12.28
N ASP A 205 17.13 -5.90 -12.25
CA ASP A 205 17.91 -6.77 -13.15
C ASP A 205 17.14 -7.18 -14.43
N TYR A 206 15.90 -6.70 -14.60
CA TYR A 206 15.12 -6.98 -15.79
C TYR A 206 15.75 -6.31 -17.03
N ASP A 207 15.95 -7.10 -18.11
CA ASP A 207 16.46 -6.58 -19.37
C ASP A 207 15.32 -5.93 -20.19
N PRO A 208 15.33 -4.59 -20.36
CA PRO A 208 14.31 -3.89 -21.14
C PRO A 208 14.17 -4.37 -22.59
N ALA A 209 15.21 -5.00 -23.16
CA ALA A 209 15.16 -5.55 -24.52
C ALA A 209 14.18 -6.74 -24.66
N GLN A 210 13.73 -7.31 -23.55
CA GLN A 210 12.72 -8.36 -23.53
C GLN A 210 11.28 -7.83 -23.63
N LEU A 211 11.08 -6.51 -23.48
CA LEU A 211 9.78 -5.90 -23.64
C LEU A 211 9.41 -5.84 -25.12
N VAL A 212 8.24 -6.38 -25.44
CA VAL A 212 7.67 -6.29 -26.77
C VAL A 212 6.62 -5.18 -26.76
N THR A 213 6.83 -4.19 -27.62
CA THR A 213 5.86 -3.10 -27.83
C THR A 213 5.04 -3.40 -29.08
N ASP A 214 3.73 -3.45 -28.94
CA ASP A 214 2.77 -3.51 -30.05
C ASP A 214 1.95 -2.24 -30.07
N ILE A 215 2.04 -1.46 -31.15
CA ILE A 215 1.33 -0.19 -31.29
C ILE A 215 0.26 -0.39 -32.36
N GLN A 216 -0.98 -0.29 -31.94
CA GLN A 216 -2.13 -0.38 -32.84
C GLN A 216 -2.78 1.01 -32.97
N LEU A 217 -2.66 1.57 -34.16
CA LEU A 217 -3.31 2.82 -34.50
C LEU A 217 -4.76 2.56 -34.92
N ASN A 218 -5.66 3.44 -34.49
CA ASN A 218 -7.08 3.34 -34.87
C ASN A 218 -7.32 3.65 -36.36
N SER A 219 -6.36 4.32 -36.99
CA SER A 219 -6.40 4.68 -38.42
C SER A 219 -4.99 4.88 -38.95
N ASP A 220 -4.78 4.49 -40.20
CA ASP A 220 -3.50 4.72 -40.90
C ASP A 220 -3.38 6.17 -41.43
N SER A 221 -4.45 6.94 -41.41
CA SER A 221 -4.47 8.34 -41.84
C SER A 221 -5.54 9.16 -41.14
N VAL A 222 -5.31 10.46 -41.04
CA VAL A 222 -6.24 11.44 -40.50
C VAL A 222 -6.44 12.59 -41.53
N ASP A 223 -7.56 13.27 -41.48
CA ASP A 223 -7.81 14.41 -42.33
C ASP A 223 -7.45 15.73 -41.64
N ALA A 224 -6.84 16.65 -42.38
CA ALA A 224 -6.56 18.00 -41.87
C ALA A 224 -7.88 18.76 -41.63
N PRO A 225 -7.94 19.67 -40.64
CA PRO A 225 -6.88 20.03 -39.70
C PRO A 225 -6.76 19.05 -38.53
N VAL A 226 -5.54 18.69 -38.13
CA VAL A 226 -5.25 17.85 -36.98
C VAL A 226 -4.88 18.73 -35.79
N ARG A 227 -5.38 18.42 -34.63
CA ARG A 227 -5.08 19.10 -33.35
C ARG A 227 -4.51 18.15 -32.35
N GLU A 228 -3.85 18.71 -31.33
CA GLU A 228 -3.37 17.94 -30.19
C GLU A 228 -4.57 17.25 -29.51
N GLY A 229 -4.47 15.91 -29.36
CA GLY A 229 -5.52 15.06 -28.77
C GLY A 229 -6.51 14.44 -29.76
N ASP A 230 -6.37 14.66 -31.08
CA ASP A 230 -7.20 14.02 -32.12
C ASP A 230 -6.82 12.52 -32.32
#